data_e8f5e4ac20af514c3b859373b2f8f5cb
#
_entry.id   e8f5e4ac20af514c3b859373b2f8f5cb
#
_cell.length_a   1.000
_cell.length_b   1.000
_cell.length_c   1.000
_cell.angle_alpha   90.00
_cell.angle_beta   90.00
_cell.angle_gamma   90.00
#
_symmetry.space_group_name_H-M   'P 1'
#
loop_
_entity.id
_entity.type
_entity.pdbx_description
1 polymer ?
#
loop_
_entity_poly.entity_id
_entity_poly.type
_entity_poly.pdbx_seq_one_letter_code
_entity_poly.pdbx_strand_id
1 'polypeptide(L)'
;MDYNKAALEMHEAHHGKVGMVSKVEVQNRDDLATAYTPGVAEPCRKIAAQPDDVYRYTFKGNMVAVVSNGTAVLGLGNIGPEAALPVMEGKAVLFKQFGGVDAFPVCIDAPDAASVIAACRAIAPTFGGINLEDIKSPECFEIEQTLEKELDIPVFHDDQHGTAIVVTAALINALRVVDKKMEDVHIVLNGPGAAGTAIIKMLMTAGARDIIAVDQFGTLYKGCNSAEAHKNWLGEVTNPRQIKGGLAEAIEGADVFIGVSKPGCLTAAMCRHMAKDAIVFAMANPTPEIMPDEAKAGGVRVIATGRSDFPNQVNNVLCFPGLFKGALSVRARDINDQMKLAAAYAIADLITDDERSDEYIIPGAFDPRVAESVAAAVAKAACETGAARL
;
A
#
# COMPACT_ATOMS: atom_id res chain seq x y z
N MET A 1 -9.30 12.92 23.23
CA MET A 1 -8.41 11.87 23.80
C MET A 1 -7.00 12.19 23.33
N ASP A 2 -5.99 12.11 24.20
CA ASP A 2 -4.59 12.21 23.80
C ASP A 2 -4.13 10.82 23.33
N TYR A 3 -4.13 10.64 22.01
CA TYR A 3 -3.76 9.36 21.39
C TYR A 3 -2.29 8.98 21.61
N ASN A 4 -1.38 9.96 21.76
CA ASN A 4 0.04 9.69 21.97
C ASN A 4 0.25 9.06 23.36
N LYS A 5 -0.38 9.66 24.40
CA LYS A 5 -0.33 9.14 25.76
C LYS A 5 -1.00 7.76 25.84
N ALA A 6 -2.19 7.60 25.25
CA ALA A 6 -2.91 6.33 25.24
C ALA A 6 -2.12 5.23 24.53
N ALA A 7 -1.40 5.54 23.46
CA ALA A 7 -0.54 4.58 22.76
C ALA A 7 0.62 4.10 23.64
N LEU A 8 1.29 5.01 24.35
CA LEU A 8 2.38 4.64 25.28
C LEU A 8 1.87 3.73 26.40
N GLU A 9 0.76 4.10 27.04
CA GLU A 9 0.15 3.30 28.11
C GLU A 9 -0.27 1.91 27.62
N MET A 10 -0.82 1.80 26.42
CA MET A 10 -1.20 0.52 25.80
C MET A 10 0.04 -0.35 25.53
N HIS A 11 1.09 0.20 24.91
CA HIS A 11 2.32 -0.57 24.62
C HIS A 11 3.01 -1.05 25.90
N GLU A 12 3.07 -0.23 26.94
CA GLU A 12 3.67 -0.60 28.22
C GLU A 12 2.85 -1.70 28.93
N ALA A 13 1.52 -1.55 28.98
CA ALA A 13 0.62 -2.49 29.66
C ALA A 13 0.63 -3.89 29.01
N HIS A 14 0.80 -3.97 27.71
CA HIS A 14 0.77 -5.23 26.95
C HIS A 14 2.14 -5.75 26.53
N HIS A 15 3.22 -5.03 26.81
CA HIS A 15 4.56 -5.35 26.31
C HIS A 15 4.61 -5.51 24.79
N GLY A 16 4.03 -4.58 24.06
CA GLY A 16 3.81 -4.61 22.60
C GLY A 16 2.37 -4.98 22.24
N LYS A 17 2.12 -5.23 20.95
CA LYS A 17 0.77 -5.51 20.40
C LYS A 17 0.63 -6.92 19.85
N VAL A 18 1.72 -7.65 19.70
CA VAL A 18 1.75 -8.96 19.04
C VAL A 18 2.31 -10.02 19.97
N GLY A 19 1.69 -11.18 19.97
CA GLY A 19 2.15 -12.37 20.70
C GLY A 19 1.90 -13.63 19.88
N MET A 20 2.55 -14.73 20.21
CA MET A 20 2.31 -16.02 19.61
C MET A 20 1.35 -16.84 20.46
N VAL A 21 0.41 -17.51 19.78
CA VAL A 21 -0.55 -18.41 20.42
C VAL A 21 -0.36 -19.83 19.86
N SER A 22 -0.24 -20.82 20.73
CA SER A 22 -0.23 -22.22 20.31
C SER A 22 -1.60 -22.61 19.74
N LYS A 23 -1.61 -23.28 18.58
CA LYS A 23 -2.82 -23.85 17.95
C LYS A 23 -3.13 -25.25 18.47
N VAL A 24 -2.23 -25.84 19.23
CA VAL A 24 -2.37 -27.19 19.82
C VAL A 24 -2.05 -27.15 21.31
N GLU A 25 -2.67 -28.03 22.05
CA GLU A 25 -2.39 -28.22 23.47
C GLU A 25 -1.35 -29.31 23.66
N VAL A 26 -0.48 -29.17 24.66
CA VAL A 26 0.51 -30.18 25.08
C VAL A 26 0.36 -30.32 26.58
N GLN A 27 -0.43 -31.30 27.01
CA GLN A 27 -0.79 -31.50 28.41
C GLN A 27 -0.25 -32.84 29.00
N ASN A 28 0.14 -33.75 28.13
CA ASN A 28 0.60 -35.09 28.53
C ASN A 28 1.75 -35.57 27.61
N ARG A 29 2.27 -36.74 27.91
CA ARG A 29 3.38 -37.37 27.20
C ARG A 29 3.06 -37.69 25.74
N ASP A 30 1.83 -38.10 25.46
CA ASP A 30 1.42 -38.46 24.10
C ASP A 30 1.27 -37.22 23.23
N ASP A 31 0.72 -36.12 23.78
CA ASP A 31 0.66 -34.84 23.10
C ASP A 31 2.08 -34.31 22.78
N LEU A 32 3.01 -34.41 23.75
CA LEU A 32 4.40 -34.02 23.53
C LEU A 32 5.06 -34.88 22.44
N ALA A 33 4.85 -36.20 22.47
CA ALA A 33 5.40 -37.10 21.47
C ALA A 33 4.83 -36.86 20.07
N THR A 34 3.59 -36.43 19.97
CA THR A 34 2.93 -36.06 18.71
C THR A 34 3.36 -34.71 18.20
N ALA A 35 3.35 -33.70 19.08
CA ALA A 35 3.66 -32.31 18.69
C ALA A 35 5.15 -32.07 18.44
N TYR A 36 6.03 -32.88 19.05
CA TYR A 36 7.49 -32.74 18.94
C TYR A 36 8.15 -34.07 18.61
N THR A 37 8.96 -34.63 19.50
CA THR A 37 9.74 -35.83 19.24
C THR A 37 9.02 -37.07 19.82
N PRO A 38 8.78 -38.13 19.04
CA PRO A 38 9.25 -38.45 17.67
C PRO A 38 8.33 -38.02 16.52
N GLY A 39 7.08 -37.63 16.79
CA GLY A 39 5.99 -37.45 15.80
C GLY A 39 6.33 -36.41 14.72
N VAL A 40 7.00 -35.30 15.09
CA VAL A 40 7.39 -34.21 14.17
C VAL A 40 8.26 -34.65 12.99
N ALA A 41 8.95 -35.79 13.10
CA ALA A 41 9.76 -36.33 12.03
C ALA A 41 8.95 -36.69 10.76
N GLU A 42 7.67 -37.04 10.90
CA GLU A 42 6.87 -37.42 9.74
C GLU A 42 6.47 -36.23 8.85
N PRO A 43 5.92 -35.11 9.36
CA PRO A 43 5.77 -33.91 8.54
C PRO A 43 7.07 -33.44 7.90
N CYS A 44 8.22 -33.52 8.61
CA CYS A 44 9.51 -33.17 8.01
C CYS A 44 9.86 -34.06 6.81
N ARG A 45 9.64 -35.38 6.88
CA ARG A 45 9.88 -36.31 5.76
C ARG A 45 8.95 -36.02 4.59
N LYS A 46 7.67 -35.72 4.86
CA LYS A 46 6.71 -35.36 3.83
C LYS A 46 7.13 -34.12 3.07
N ILE A 47 7.48 -33.06 3.79
CA ILE A 47 7.93 -31.80 3.19
C ILE A 47 9.25 -32.00 2.42
N ALA A 48 10.20 -32.79 2.95
CA ALA A 48 11.43 -33.09 2.24
C ALA A 48 11.22 -33.87 0.93
N ALA A 49 10.24 -34.77 0.91
CA ALA A 49 9.86 -35.52 -0.29
C ALA A 49 9.05 -34.69 -1.29
N GLN A 50 8.19 -33.81 -0.80
CA GLN A 50 7.34 -32.92 -1.60
C GLN A 50 7.34 -31.54 -0.96
N PRO A 51 8.18 -30.60 -1.44
CA PRO A 51 8.35 -29.27 -0.84
C PRO A 51 7.06 -28.47 -0.66
N ASP A 52 6.11 -28.63 -1.55
CA ASP A 52 4.80 -27.97 -1.50
C ASP A 52 3.95 -28.35 -0.26
N ASP A 53 4.21 -29.49 0.34
CA ASP A 53 3.56 -29.91 1.58
C ASP A 53 3.88 -28.99 2.78
N VAL A 54 4.88 -28.09 2.66
CA VAL A 54 5.15 -27.04 3.67
C VAL A 54 3.92 -26.16 3.91
N TYR A 55 3.16 -25.87 2.88
CA TYR A 55 1.92 -25.08 2.99
C TYR A 55 0.78 -25.81 3.70
N ARG A 56 0.82 -27.15 3.69
CA ARG A 56 -0.16 -28.02 4.34
C ARG A 56 0.16 -28.28 5.81
N TYR A 57 1.43 -28.50 6.13
CA TYR A 57 1.85 -28.97 7.45
C TYR A 57 2.44 -27.88 8.34
N THR A 58 2.59 -26.64 7.85
CA THR A 58 3.10 -25.50 8.63
C THR A 58 2.20 -24.27 8.52
N PHE A 59 2.53 -23.23 9.28
CA PHE A 59 1.82 -21.95 9.21
C PHE A 59 2.13 -21.13 7.95
N LYS A 60 3.10 -21.56 7.12
CA LYS A 60 3.60 -20.82 5.94
C LYS A 60 2.46 -20.35 5.03
N GLY A 61 1.41 -21.15 4.86
CA GLY A 61 0.29 -20.83 3.97
C GLY A 61 -0.52 -19.59 4.35
N ASN A 62 -0.42 -19.12 5.60
CA ASN A 62 -1.15 -17.94 6.09
C ASN A 62 -0.25 -16.94 6.83
N MET A 63 1.08 -17.01 6.67
CA MET A 63 2.03 -16.16 7.40
C MET A 63 2.76 -15.20 6.45
N VAL A 64 2.71 -13.90 6.76
CA VAL A 64 3.41 -12.82 6.04
C VAL A 64 4.52 -12.25 6.92
N ALA A 65 5.71 -12.03 6.36
CA ALA A 65 6.74 -11.21 7.00
C ALA A 65 6.45 -9.73 6.72
N VAL A 66 6.37 -8.90 7.75
CA VAL A 66 6.36 -7.44 7.63
C VAL A 66 7.78 -6.94 7.84
N VAL A 67 8.48 -6.68 6.74
CA VAL A 67 9.92 -6.36 6.75
C VAL A 67 10.14 -4.87 6.65
N SER A 68 10.94 -4.32 7.57
CA SER A 68 11.36 -2.92 7.57
C SER A 68 12.80 -2.77 8.04
N ASN A 69 13.51 -1.77 7.53
CA ASN A 69 14.76 -1.28 8.12
C ASN A 69 14.59 0.10 8.79
N GLY A 70 13.36 0.60 8.89
CA GLY A 70 13.01 1.85 9.58
C GLY A 70 13.56 3.11 8.95
N THR A 71 13.86 3.11 7.63
CA THR A 71 14.53 4.24 6.95
C THR A 71 13.55 5.30 6.44
N ALA A 72 12.24 5.03 6.41
CA ALA A 72 11.22 5.96 5.93
C ALA A 72 9.91 5.88 6.72
N VAL A 73 9.99 5.82 8.04
CA VAL A 73 8.82 5.72 8.91
C VAL A 73 7.99 6.99 8.81
N LEU A 74 6.70 6.83 8.54
CA LEU A 74 5.75 7.90 8.23
C LEU A 74 5.80 9.04 9.25
N GLY A 75 6.13 10.25 8.79
CA GLY A 75 6.20 11.46 9.61
C GLY A 75 7.44 11.58 10.51
N LEU A 76 8.24 10.50 10.65
CA LEU A 76 9.42 10.45 11.51
C LEU A 76 10.74 10.31 10.72
N GLY A 77 10.67 9.84 9.47
CA GLY A 77 11.84 9.62 8.62
C GLY A 77 12.65 8.39 9.01
N ASN A 78 13.97 8.52 8.96
CA ASN A 78 14.88 7.42 9.33
C ASN A 78 15.07 7.39 10.85
N ILE A 79 14.42 6.44 11.51
CA ILE A 79 14.50 6.23 12.97
C ILE A 79 15.14 4.89 13.36
N GLY A 80 15.51 4.07 12.37
CA GLY A 80 16.12 2.76 12.57
C GLY A 80 15.13 1.63 12.86
N PRO A 81 15.62 0.38 12.82
CA PRO A 81 14.75 -0.80 12.87
C PRO A 81 14.05 -1.00 14.22
N GLU A 82 14.72 -0.78 15.35
CA GLU A 82 14.11 -0.96 16.66
C GLU A 82 12.98 0.02 16.91
N ALA A 83 13.17 1.29 16.52
CA ALA A 83 12.16 2.31 16.70
C ALA A 83 10.97 2.15 15.71
N ALA A 84 11.15 1.45 14.60
CA ALA A 84 10.10 1.10 13.66
C ALA A 84 9.22 -0.08 14.14
N LEU A 85 9.69 -0.90 15.07
CA LEU A 85 8.99 -2.11 15.51
C LEU A 85 7.55 -1.86 15.98
N PRO A 86 7.21 -0.80 16.74
CA PRO A 86 5.83 -0.51 17.09
C PRO A 86 4.89 -0.31 15.90
N VAL A 87 5.38 0.25 14.80
CA VAL A 87 4.61 0.42 13.56
C VAL A 87 4.38 -0.95 12.89
N MET A 88 5.42 -1.78 12.81
CA MET A 88 5.35 -3.12 12.20
C MET A 88 4.44 -4.06 13.01
N GLU A 89 4.43 -3.96 14.34
CA GLU A 89 3.43 -4.64 15.17
C GLU A 89 2.01 -4.16 14.86
N GLY A 90 1.82 -2.85 14.67
CA GLY A 90 0.54 -2.29 14.24
C GLY A 90 0.09 -2.88 12.92
N LYS A 91 0.97 -2.95 11.93
CA LYS A 91 0.70 -3.57 10.64
C LYS A 91 0.28 -5.04 10.79
N ALA A 92 0.98 -5.82 11.63
CA ALA A 92 0.64 -7.21 11.91
C ALA A 92 -0.75 -7.37 12.55
N VAL A 93 -1.11 -6.49 13.48
CA VAL A 93 -2.47 -6.43 14.06
C VAL A 93 -3.53 -6.20 13.00
N LEU A 94 -3.30 -5.25 12.07
CA LEU A 94 -4.25 -4.95 10.99
C LEU A 94 -4.39 -6.13 10.01
N PHE A 95 -3.30 -6.81 9.64
CA PHE A 95 -3.35 -8.05 8.86
C PHE A 95 -4.27 -9.08 9.49
N LYS A 96 -4.11 -9.29 10.82
CA LYS A 96 -4.90 -10.28 11.55
C LYS A 96 -6.36 -9.89 11.68
N GLN A 97 -6.63 -8.66 12.12
CA GLN A 97 -7.98 -8.21 12.45
C GLN A 97 -8.87 -8.05 11.21
N PHE A 98 -8.34 -7.54 10.11
CA PHE A 98 -9.12 -7.29 8.91
C PHE A 98 -9.04 -8.42 7.88
N GLY A 99 -7.89 -9.07 7.73
CA GLY A 99 -7.67 -10.10 6.72
C GLY A 99 -7.70 -11.55 7.24
N GLY A 100 -7.58 -11.76 8.56
CA GLY A 100 -7.37 -13.09 9.13
C GLY A 100 -5.98 -13.68 8.80
N VAL A 101 -5.09 -12.87 8.21
CA VAL A 101 -3.73 -13.25 7.85
C VAL A 101 -2.83 -13.09 9.07
N ASP A 102 -2.04 -14.12 9.36
CA ASP A 102 -1.01 -14.04 10.38
C ASP A 102 0.18 -13.25 9.82
N ALA A 103 0.68 -12.28 10.55
CA ALA A 103 1.82 -11.48 10.13
C ALA A 103 2.84 -11.34 11.25
N PHE A 104 4.11 -11.41 10.91
CA PHE A 104 5.21 -11.31 11.87
C PHE A 104 6.12 -10.13 11.54
N PRO A 105 6.31 -9.16 12.48
CA PRO A 105 7.24 -8.06 12.31
C PRO A 105 8.68 -8.54 12.23
N VAL A 106 9.41 -8.10 11.20
CA VAL A 106 10.83 -8.42 11.00
C VAL A 106 11.57 -7.10 10.73
N CYS A 107 11.95 -6.42 11.79
CA CYS A 107 12.79 -5.22 11.70
C CYS A 107 14.26 -5.64 11.61
N ILE A 108 14.96 -5.16 10.58
CA ILE A 108 16.32 -5.61 10.26
C ILE A 108 17.30 -4.44 10.26
N ASP A 109 18.44 -4.63 10.90
CA ASP A 109 19.58 -3.72 10.81
C ASP A 109 20.32 -3.95 9.48
N ALA A 110 19.81 -3.29 8.44
CA ALA A 110 20.27 -3.43 7.07
C ALA A 110 20.47 -2.03 6.45
N PRO A 111 21.74 -1.60 6.25
CA PRO A 111 22.04 -0.23 5.87
C PRO A 111 21.76 0.09 4.39
N ASP A 112 21.66 -0.94 3.54
CA ASP A 112 21.54 -0.81 2.10
C ASP A 112 20.59 -1.85 1.47
N ALA A 113 20.25 -1.65 0.20
CA ALA A 113 19.36 -2.54 -0.53
C ALA A 113 19.85 -3.99 -0.59
N ALA A 114 21.16 -4.21 -0.78
CA ALA A 114 21.71 -5.55 -0.88
C ALA A 114 21.54 -6.35 0.41
N SER A 115 21.72 -5.69 1.57
CA SER A 115 21.53 -6.29 2.90
C SER A 115 20.07 -6.64 3.16
N VAL A 116 19.13 -5.77 2.78
CA VAL A 116 17.68 -6.04 2.89
C VAL A 116 17.29 -7.22 2.01
N ILE A 117 17.74 -7.25 0.74
CA ILE A 117 17.50 -8.34 -0.20
C ILE A 117 18.03 -9.67 0.37
N ALA A 118 19.26 -9.68 0.89
CA ALA A 118 19.87 -10.87 1.47
C ALA A 118 19.07 -11.40 2.67
N ALA A 119 18.62 -10.51 3.56
CA ALA A 119 17.80 -10.87 4.71
C ALA A 119 16.45 -11.45 4.28
N CYS A 120 15.75 -10.82 3.35
CA CYS A 120 14.47 -11.32 2.81
C CYS A 120 14.62 -12.70 2.18
N ARG A 121 15.67 -12.94 1.39
CA ARG A 121 15.97 -14.26 0.82
C ARG A 121 16.15 -15.33 1.91
N ALA A 122 16.88 -14.98 2.96
CA ALA A 122 17.19 -15.92 4.03
C ALA A 122 15.94 -16.35 4.82
N ILE A 123 14.97 -15.45 5.02
CA ILE A 123 13.74 -15.74 5.78
C ILE A 123 12.60 -16.27 4.92
N ALA A 124 12.63 -16.09 3.61
CA ALA A 124 11.54 -16.45 2.67
C ALA A 124 11.03 -17.92 2.81
N PRO A 125 11.85 -18.92 3.14
CA PRO A 125 11.35 -20.28 3.35
C PRO A 125 10.24 -20.40 4.41
N THR A 126 10.23 -19.51 5.40
CA THR A 126 9.27 -19.53 6.52
C THR A 126 7.92 -18.91 6.16
N PHE A 127 7.88 -17.95 5.23
CA PHE A 127 6.72 -17.11 4.97
C PHE A 127 6.03 -17.45 3.65
N GLY A 128 4.72 -17.24 3.60
CA GLY A 128 3.90 -17.33 2.38
C GLY A 128 3.91 -16.06 1.54
N GLY A 129 4.36 -14.94 2.10
CA GLY A 129 4.53 -13.66 1.43
C GLY A 129 5.35 -12.69 2.25
N ILE A 130 5.81 -11.61 1.62
CA ILE A 130 6.59 -10.53 2.24
C ILE A 130 5.91 -9.20 1.96
N ASN A 131 5.56 -8.48 3.02
CA ASN A 131 5.19 -7.07 2.99
C ASN A 131 6.40 -6.22 3.35
N LEU A 132 6.90 -5.45 2.41
CA LEU A 132 7.93 -4.43 2.65
C LEU A 132 7.25 -3.17 3.16
N GLU A 133 7.83 -2.55 4.20
CA GLU A 133 7.24 -1.39 4.87
C GLU A 133 8.29 -0.38 5.30
N ASP A 134 8.00 0.91 5.17
CA ASP A 134 8.83 2.02 5.66
C ASP A 134 10.30 1.97 5.17
N ILE A 135 10.51 1.54 3.93
CA ILE A 135 11.81 1.52 3.25
C ILE A 135 11.91 2.71 2.31
N LYS A 136 12.97 3.51 2.46
CA LYS A 136 13.13 4.76 1.69
C LYS A 136 13.31 4.53 0.19
N SER A 137 12.85 5.51 -0.59
CA SER A 137 13.18 5.65 -2.01
C SER A 137 14.61 6.26 -2.17
N PRO A 138 15.38 5.86 -3.20
CA PRO A 138 15.03 4.95 -4.28
C PRO A 138 15.27 3.45 -4.00
N GLU A 139 15.87 3.09 -2.87
CA GLU A 139 16.27 1.72 -2.54
C GLU A 139 15.10 0.75 -2.53
N CYS A 140 13.90 1.19 -2.12
CA CYS A 140 12.70 0.36 -2.08
C CYS A 140 12.33 -0.21 -3.47
N PHE A 141 12.60 0.51 -4.56
CA PHE A 141 12.34 0.04 -5.92
C PHE A 141 13.25 -1.15 -6.30
N GLU A 142 14.55 -1.03 -6.01
CA GLU A 142 15.52 -2.09 -6.29
C GLU A 142 15.22 -3.34 -5.47
N ILE A 143 14.92 -3.15 -4.18
CA ILE A 143 14.61 -4.25 -3.25
C ILE A 143 13.40 -5.04 -3.74
N GLU A 144 12.29 -4.37 -3.97
CA GLU A 144 11.05 -5.01 -4.40
C GLU A 144 11.24 -5.72 -5.74
N GLN A 145 11.72 -5.02 -6.78
CA GLN A 145 11.91 -5.60 -8.11
C GLN A 145 12.85 -6.80 -8.14
N THR A 146 13.87 -6.80 -7.26
CA THR A 146 14.81 -7.92 -7.17
C THR A 146 14.14 -9.12 -6.51
N LEU A 147 13.45 -8.88 -5.39
CA LEU A 147 12.79 -9.96 -4.65
C LEU A 147 11.60 -10.57 -5.41
N GLU A 148 10.80 -9.76 -6.13
CA GLU A 148 9.74 -10.25 -7.00
C GLU A 148 10.24 -11.21 -8.09
N LYS A 149 11.45 -10.96 -8.64
CA LYS A 149 12.05 -11.81 -9.66
C LYS A 149 12.66 -13.10 -9.12
N GLU A 150 13.15 -13.07 -7.90
CA GLU A 150 13.96 -14.13 -7.33
C GLU A 150 13.21 -15.06 -6.37
N LEU A 151 12.18 -14.52 -5.70
CA LEU A 151 11.39 -15.30 -4.77
C LEU A 151 10.17 -15.92 -5.45
N ASP A 152 9.77 -17.06 -4.92
CA ASP A 152 8.62 -17.83 -5.41
C ASP A 152 7.40 -17.66 -4.47
N ILE A 153 7.36 -16.52 -3.79
CA ILE A 153 6.27 -16.03 -2.94
C ILE A 153 6.02 -14.56 -3.23
N PRO A 154 4.78 -14.04 -3.07
CA PRO A 154 4.49 -12.64 -3.33
C PRO A 154 5.30 -11.70 -2.44
N VAL A 155 5.88 -10.69 -3.06
CA VAL A 155 6.54 -9.55 -2.41
C VAL A 155 5.75 -8.30 -2.78
N PHE A 156 5.50 -7.44 -1.81
CA PHE A 156 4.67 -6.25 -2.01
C PHE A 156 5.12 -5.13 -1.08
N HIS A 157 5.42 -3.97 -1.63
CA HIS A 157 5.76 -2.78 -0.86
C HIS A 157 4.52 -1.91 -0.65
N ASP A 158 3.98 -1.90 0.56
CA ASP A 158 2.68 -1.28 0.84
C ASP A 158 2.68 0.24 0.65
N ASP A 159 3.75 0.95 1.02
CA ASP A 159 3.87 2.40 0.83
C ASP A 159 3.81 2.81 -0.65
N GLN A 160 4.23 1.93 -1.55
CA GLN A 160 4.10 2.13 -2.99
C GLN A 160 2.70 1.73 -3.46
N HIS A 161 2.43 0.44 -3.40
CA HIS A 161 1.31 -0.17 -4.11
C HIS A 161 0.01 -0.15 -3.32
N GLY A 162 0.06 -0.28 -1.99
CA GLY A 162 -1.13 -0.15 -1.14
C GLY A 162 -1.72 1.25 -1.28
N THR A 163 -0.87 2.27 -1.20
CA THR A 163 -1.27 3.67 -1.43
C THR A 163 -1.83 3.87 -2.84
N ALA A 164 -1.17 3.33 -3.88
CA ALA A 164 -1.64 3.46 -5.26
C ALA A 164 -3.01 2.81 -5.48
N ILE A 165 -3.25 1.63 -4.90
CA ILE A 165 -4.52 0.91 -5.00
C ILE A 165 -5.66 1.72 -4.36
N VAL A 166 -5.48 2.20 -3.12
CA VAL A 166 -6.56 2.92 -2.42
C VAL A 166 -6.83 4.29 -3.03
N VAL A 167 -5.79 5.00 -3.50
CA VAL A 167 -5.93 6.26 -4.25
C VAL A 167 -6.69 6.03 -5.56
N THR A 168 -6.35 4.98 -6.30
CA THR A 168 -7.05 4.63 -7.56
C THR A 168 -8.51 4.29 -7.29
N ALA A 169 -8.80 3.50 -6.24
CA ALA A 169 -10.18 3.17 -5.84
C ALA A 169 -10.99 4.43 -5.51
N ALA A 170 -10.45 5.33 -4.72
CA ALA A 170 -11.09 6.60 -4.39
C ALA A 170 -11.31 7.47 -5.63
N LEU A 171 -10.31 7.53 -6.54
CA LEU A 171 -10.41 8.34 -7.75
C LEU A 171 -11.47 7.80 -8.72
N ILE A 172 -11.61 6.48 -8.87
CA ILE A 172 -12.67 5.87 -9.68
C ILE A 172 -14.05 6.40 -9.23
N ASN A 173 -14.33 6.41 -7.93
CA ASN A 173 -15.60 6.90 -7.42
C ASN A 173 -15.71 8.44 -7.44
N ALA A 174 -14.62 9.17 -7.17
CA ALA A 174 -14.61 10.61 -7.29
C ALA A 174 -14.95 11.07 -8.72
N LEU A 175 -14.41 10.39 -9.73
CA LEU A 175 -14.72 10.65 -11.14
C LEU A 175 -16.18 10.35 -11.47
N ARG A 176 -16.75 9.26 -10.92
CA ARG A 176 -18.19 8.95 -11.06
C ARG A 176 -19.07 10.03 -10.42
N VAL A 177 -18.66 10.64 -9.29
CA VAL A 177 -19.39 11.75 -8.63
C VAL A 177 -19.44 12.99 -9.52
N VAL A 178 -18.36 13.29 -10.24
CA VAL A 178 -18.26 14.51 -11.08
C VAL A 178 -18.54 14.25 -12.56
N ASP A 179 -19.01 13.04 -12.92
CA ASP A 179 -19.31 12.60 -14.30
C ASP A 179 -18.16 12.84 -15.29
N LYS A 180 -16.91 12.48 -14.85
CA LYS A 180 -15.70 12.53 -15.69
C LYS A 180 -15.13 11.14 -15.87
N LYS A 181 -14.38 10.93 -16.97
CA LYS A 181 -13.74 9.64 -17.27
C LYS A 181 -12.25 9.71 -17.04
N MET A 182 -11.65 8.60 -16.61
CA MET A 182 -10.22 8.48 -16.33
C MET A 182 -9.33 8.85 -17.53
N GLU A 183 -9.74 8.49 -18.75
CA GLU A 183 -8.99 8.79 -19.96
C GLU A 183 -9.03 10.25 -20.41
N ASP A 184 -9.98 11.03 -19.90
CA ASP A 184 -10.25 12.41 -20.35
C ASP A 184 -9.74 13.48 -19.37
N VAL A 185 -9.42 13.08 -18.13
CA VAL A 185 -9.04 14.04 -17.08
C VAL A 185 -7.57 14.39 -17.12
N HIS A 186 -7.28 15.66 -16.77
CA HIS A 186 -5.95 16.14 -16.49
C HIS A 186 -5.61 15.98 -15.01
N ILE A 187 -4.59 15.19 -14.72
CA ILE A 187 -4.15 14.83 -13.36
C ILE A 187 -2.81 15.46 -13.04
N VAL A 188 -2.70 16.16 -11.93
CA VAL A 188 -1.44 16.65 -11.37
C VAL A 188 -1.08 15.84 -10.14
N LEU A 189 0.05 15.16 -10.17
CA LEU A 189 0.60 14.45 -9.02
C LEU A 189 1.81 15.20 -8.46
N ASN A 190 1.73 15.62 -7.21
CA ASN A 190 2.79 16.33 -6.50
C ASN A 190 3.48 15.42 -5.48
N GLY A 191 4.76 15.13 -5.68
CA GLY A 191 5.57 14.23 -4.87
C GLY A 191 5.84 12.88 -5.52
N PRO A 192 6.59 12.81 -6.63
CA PRO A 192 6.88 11.58 -7.36
C PRO A 192 7.99 10.75 -6.69
N GLY A 193 7.84 10.48 -5.39
CA GLY A 193 8.63 9.51 -4.62
C GLY A 193 8.11 8.08 -4.80
N ALA A 194 8.26 7.23 -3.78
CA ALA A 194 7.80 5.84 -3.80
C ALA A 194 6.30 5.74 -4.11
N ALA A 195 5.46 6.34 -3.26
CA ALA A 195 4.00 6.34 -3.44
C ALA A 195 3.58 7.01 -4.76
N GLY A 196 4.08 8.22 -5.04
CA GLY A 196 3.70 8.97 -6.22
C GLY A 196 4.04 8.26 -7.53
N THR A 197 5.18 7.61 -7.61
CA THR A 197 5.57 6.80 -8.77
C THR A 197 4.62 5.62 -8.97
N ALA A 198 4.25 4.92 -7.89
CA ALA A 198 3.33 3.80 -7.95
C ALA A 198 1.90 4.24 -8.32
N ILE A 199 1.44 5.38 -7.78
CA ILE A 199 0.14 5.97 -8.14
C ILE A 199 0.10 6.28 -9.64
N ILE A 200 1.12 6.94 -10.20
CA ILE A 200 1.17 7.24 -11.63
C ILE A 200 1.06 5.96 -12.47
N LYS A 201 1.87 4.93 -12.17
CA LYS A 201 1.83 3.64 -12.87
C LYS A 201 0.43 3.02 -12.81
N MET A 202 -0.17 3.03 -11.63
CA MET A 202 -1.49 2.45 -11.41
C MET A 202 -2.59 3.20 -12.17
N LEU A 203 -2.57 4.53 -12.16
CA LEU A 203 -3.51 5.37 -12.89
C LEU A 203 -3.37 5.20 -14.41
N MET A 204 -2.14 5.06 -14.93
CA MET A 204 -1.89 4.74 -16.34
C MET A 204 -2.49 3.35 -16.69
N THR A 205 -2.30 2.37 -15.82
CA THR A 205 -2.91 1.03 -15.98
C THR A 205 -4.44 1.09 -15.95
N ALA A 206 -5.00 2.01 -15.15
CA ALA A 206 -6.44 2.27 -15.07
C ALA A 206 -6.98 3.14 -16.24
N GLY A 207 -6.12 3.58 -17.17
CA GLY A 207 -6.51 4.30 -18.38
C GLY A 207 -6.23 5.81 -18.40
N ALA A 208 -5.63 6.39 -17.37
CA ALA A 208 -5.25 7.80 -17.37
C ALA A 208 -4.19 8.10 -18.43
N ARG A 209 -4.36 9.19 -19.17
CA ARG A 209 -3.49 9.55 -20.32
C ARG A 209 -2.75 10.87 -20.13
N ASP A 210 -3.30 11.79 -19.34
CA ASP A 210 -2.73 13.11 -19.13
C ASP A 210 -2.41 13.32 -17.66
N ILE A 211 -1.19 12.92 -17.27
CA ILE A 211 -0.67 13.06 -15.92
C ILE A 211 0.56 13.97 -15.97
N ILE A 212 0.64 14.97 -15.09
CA ILE A 212 1.83 15.77 -14.85
C ILE A 212 2.37 15.45 -13.47
N ALA A 213 3.60 14.96 -13.40
CA ALA A 213 4.33 14.76 -12.15
C ALA A 213 5.11 16.03 -11.80
N VAL A 214 5.01 16.47 -10.53
CA VAL A 214 5.67 17.67 -10.01
C VAL A 214 6.49 17.30 -8.79
N ASP A 215 7.76 17.68 -8.77
CA ASP A 215 8.62 17.56 -7.60
C ASP A 215 9.03 18.95 -7.04
N GLN A 216 9.94 18.95 -6.09
CA GLN A 216 10.41 20.21 -5.47
C GLN A 216 11.13 21.16 -6.44
N PHE A 217 11.54 20.69 -7.61
CA PHE A 217 12.23 21.47 -8.65
C PHE A 217 11.28 21.87 -9.80
N GLY A 218 10.04 21.38 -9.78
CA GLY A 218 9.02 21.66 -10.78
C GLY A 218 8.48 20.42 -11.48
N THR A 219 7.86 20.65 -12.64
CA THR A 219 7.28 19.59 -13.47
C THR A 219 8.35 18.68 -14.05
N LEU A 220 8.06 17.38 -14.06
CA LEU A 220 8.83 16.42 -14.84
C LEU A 220 8.34 16.44 -16.29
N TYR A 221 9.26 16.42 -17.23
CA TYR A 221 8.97 16.48 -18.67
C TYR A 221 10.05 15.74 -19.46
N LYS A 222 9.79 15.44 -20.70
CA LYS A 222 10.74 14.74 -21.58
C LYS A 222 12.06 15.48 -21.71
N GLY A 223 13.14 14.80 -21.34
CA GLY A 223 14.48 15.38 -21.31
C GLY A 223 14.80 16.18 -20.05
N CYS A 224 13.96 16.15 -19.00
CA CYS A 224 14.38 16.61 -17.69
C CYS A 224 15.56 15.75 -17.20
N ASN A 225 16.49 16.35 -16.48
CA ASN A 225 17.70 15.65 -16.02
C ASN A 225 17.70 15.61 -14.48
N SER A 226 17.00 14.62 -13.92
CA SER A 226 17.02 14.36 -12.49
C SER A 226 18.17 13.43 -12.12
N ALA A 227 18.72 13.59 -10.92
CA ALA A 227 19.67 12.65 -10.35
C ALA A 227 19.04 11.26 -10.05
N GLU A 228 17.71 11.19 -9.95
CA GLU A 228 16.94 9.99 -9.66
C GLU A 228 16.39 9.37 -10.95
N ALA A 229 16.83 8.15 -11.27
CA ALA A 229 16.47 7.46 -12.52
C ALA A 229 14.95 7.30 -12.72
N HIS A 230 14.19 7.03 -11.66
CA HIS A 230 12.73 6.88 -11.74
C HIS A 230 12.04 8.19 -12.16
N LYS A 231 12.56 9.37 -11.75
CA LYS A 231 12.02 10.66 -12.17
C LYS A 231 12.30 10.97 -13.64
N ASN A 232 13.46 10.54 -14.16
CA ASN A 232 13.74 10.65 -15.60
C ASN A 232 12.77 9.79 -16.40
N TRP A 233 12.50 8.56 -15.94
CA TRP A 233 11.48 7.70 -16.55
C TRP A 233 10.09 8.34 -16.49
N LEU A 234 9.69 8.92 -15.36
CA LEU A 234 8.43 9.65 -15.25
C LEU A 234 8.34 10.80 -16.25
N GLY A 235 9.42 11.57 -16.45
CA GLY A 235 9.47 12.63 -17.44
C GLY A 235 9.25 12.16 -18.88
N GLU A 236 9.64 10.91 -19.21
CA GLU A 236 9.40 10.32 -20.54
C GLU A 236 7.96 9.83 -20.75
N VAL A 237 7.29 9.37 -19.69
CA VAL A 237 5.96 8.73 -19.79
C VAL A 237 4.80 9.61 -19.34
N THR A 238 5.08 10.76 -18.71
CA THR A 238 4.08 11.73 -18.24
C THR A 238 4.20 13.06 -18.97
N ASN A 239 3.33 14.04 -18.61
CA ASN A 239 3.35 15.40 -19.12
C ASN A 239 3.33 15.47 -20.65
N PRO A 240 2.31 14.90 -21.31
CA PRO A 240 2.23 14.86 -22.78
C PRO A 240 2.23 16.28 -23.39
N ARG A 241 1.78 17.28 -22.62
CA ARG A 241 1.72 18.69 -23.03
C ARG A 241 3.06 19.43 -22.84
N GLN A 242 4.06 18.80 -22.24
CA GLN A 242 5.39 19.35 -21.98
C GLN A 242 5.34 20.68 -21.19
N ILE A 243 4.41 20.80 -20.25
CA ILE A 243 4.28 21.96 -19.36
C ILE A 243 5.54 22.05 -18.49
N LYS A 244 6.16 23.20 -18.47
CA LYS A 244 7.34 23.51 -17.66
C LYS A 244 7.02 24.59 -16.64
N GLY A 245 7.46 24.38 -15.41
CA GLY A 245 7.23 25.32 -14.31
C GLY A 245 7.06 24.58 -12.99
N GLY A 246 6.44 25.22 -12.03
CA GLY A 246 6.14 24.64 -10.72
C GLY A 246 4.73 24.06 -10.65
N LEU A 247 4.27 23.88 -9.41
CA LEU A 247 2.91 23.38 -9.15
C LEU A 247 1.83 24.35 -9.66
N ALA A 248 2.07 25.65 -9.59
CA ALA A 248 1.11 26.67 -10.03
C ALA A 248 0.81 26.56 -11.53
N GLU A 249 1.84 26.34 -12.35
CA GLU A 249 1.67 26.15 -13.80
C GLU A 249 1.05 24.80 -14.13
N ALA A 250 1.39 23.76 -13.38
CA ALA A 250 0.86 22.43 -13.61
C ALA A 250 -0.65 22.32 -13.28
N ILE A 251 -1.11 23.02 -12.22
CA ILE A 251 -2.48 22.91 -11.71
C ILE A 251 -3.52 23.65 -12.57
N GLU A 252 -3.09 24.53 -13.47
CA GLU A 252 -3.97 25.32 -14.33
C GLU A 252 -4.83 24.42 -15.20
N GLY A 253 -6.16 24.47 -14.99
CA GLY A 253 -7.11 23.61 -15.68
C GLY A 253 -7.07 22.14 -15.32
N ALA A 254 -6.39 21.75 -14.25
CA ALA A 254 -6.36 20.37 -13.79
C ALA A 254 -7.71 19.92 -13.23
N ASP A 255 -8.15 18.73 -13.61
CA ASP A 255 -9.36 18.08 -13.04
C ASP A 255 -9.06 17.44 -11.69
N VAL A 256 -7.86 16.92 -11.51
CA VAL A 256 -7.46 16.13 -10.34
C VAL A 256 -6.09 16.59 -9.84
N PHE A 257 -5.99 16.83 -8.54
CA PHE A 257 -4.73 16.97 -7.84
C PHE A 257 -4.56 15.81 -6.86
N ILE A 258 -3.39 15.18 -6.88
CA ILE A 258 -2.99 14.14 -5.93
C ILE A 258 -1.67 14.56 -5.28
N GLY A 259 -1.70 14.85 -3.99
CA GLY A 259 -0.53 15.21 -3.19
C GLY A 259 -0.07 14.05 -2.32
N VAL A 260 1.21 13.69 -2.42
CA VAL A 260 1.92 12.73 -1.56
C VAL A 260 3.29 13.30 -1.20
N SER A 261 3.30 14.57 -0.78
CA SER A 261 4.53 15.37 -0.66
C SER A 261 4.68 16.03 0.72
N LYS A 262 4.43 17.30 0.81
CA LYS A 262 4.61 18.09 2.03
C LYS A 262 3.41 18.97 2.35
N PRO A 263 3.20 19.26 3.65
CA PRO A 263 2.10 20.11 4.08
C PRO A 263 2.07 21.49 3.39
N GLY A 264 0.84 21.97 3.13
CA GLY A 264 0.61 23.39 2.76
C GLY A 264 1.15 23.80 1.39
N CYS A 265 1.47 22.86 0.50
CA CYS A 265 1.97 23.21 -0.83
C CYS A 265 0.88 23.55 -1.85
N LEU A 266 -0.37 23.17 -1.61
CA LEU A 266 -1.54 23.58 -2.38
C LEU A 266 -2.32 24.67 -1.64
N THR A 267 -2.81 25.68 -2.35
CA THR A 267 -3.56 26.80 -1.77
C THR A 267 -4.95 26.94 -2.38
N ALA A 268 -5.89 27.58 -1.67
CA ALA A 268 -7.22 27.88 -2.21
C ALA A 268 -7.13 28.74 -3.49
N ALA A 269 -6.11 29.58 -3.63
CA ALA A 269 -5.88 30.35 -4.87
C ALA A 269 -5.57 29.43 -6.04
N MET A 270 -4.69 28.44 -5.87
CA MET A 270 -4.39 27.42 -6.88
C MET A 270 -5.61 26.59 -7.22
N CYS A 271 -6.39 26.17 -6.22
CA CYS A 271 -7.63 25.40 -6.45
C CYS A 271 -8.63 26.15 -7.35
N ARG A 272 -8.71 27.48 -7.26
CA ARG A 272 -9.57 28.28 -8.13
C ARG A 272 -9.19 28.25 -9.63
N HIS A 273 -7.96 27.87 -9.93
CA HIS A 273 -7.46 27.70 -11.29
C HIS A 273 -7.65 26.29 -11.84
N MET A 274 -8.12 25.35 -11.02
CA MET A 274 -8.47 24.02 -11.47
C MET A 274 -9.73 24.02 -12.34
N ALA A 275 -9.98 22.91 -13.01
CA ALA A 275 -11.19 22.72 -13.80
C ALA A 275 -12.45 22.72 -12.91
N LYS A 276 -13.62 22.92 -13.52
CA LYS A 276 -14.89 22.80 -12.84
C LYS A 276 -15.02 21.39 -12.24
N ASP A 277 -15.65 21.32 -11.06
CA ASP A 277 -15.85 20.08 -10.30
C ASP A 277 -14.53 19.34 -10.04
N ALA A 278 -13.50 20.09 -9.61
CA ALA A 278 -12.18 19.57 -9.31
C ALA A 278 -12.15 18.58 -8.14
N ILE A 279 -11.22 17.63 -8.23
CA ILE A 279 -10.96 16.60 -7.23
C ILE A 279 -9.58 16.85 -6.62
N VAL A 280 -9.48 16.83 -5.29
CA VAL A 280 -8.20 17.02 -4.57
C VAL A 280 -8.00 15.89 -3.56
N PHE A 281 -6.92 15.15 -3.71
CA PHE A 281 -6.45 14.16 -2.75
C PHE A 281 -5.18 14.69 -2.08
N ALA A 282 -5.30 15.14 -0.83
CA ALA A 282 -4.21 15.73 -0.05
C ALA A 282 -3.75 14.72 1.01
N MET A 283 -2.75 13.89 0.64
CA MET A 283 -2.39 12.67 1.35
C MET A 283 -1.22 12.84 2.32
N ALA A 284 -0.56 14.00 2.37
CA ALA A 284 0.54 14.24 3.30
C ALA A 284 0.07 14.10 4.76
N ASN A 285 0.90 13.44 5.58
CA ASN A 285 0.65 13.21 6.99
C ASN A 285 1.78 13.80 7.87
N PRO A 286 1.48 14.34 9.06
CA PRO A 286 0.16 14.45 9.71
C PRO A 286 -0.70 15.61 9.21
N THR A 287 -0.12 16.55 8.47
CA THR A 287 -0.82 17.72 7.92
C THR A 287 -0.88 17.59 6.39
N PRO A 288 -2.09 17.70 5.78
CA PRO A 288 -2.24 17.55 4.33
C PRO A 288 -1.67 18.74 3.56
N GLU A 289 -1.53 18.58 2.23
CA GLU A 289 -1.10 19.63 1.29
C GLU A 289 -2.00 20.86 1.31
N ILE A 290 -3.28 20.67 1.61
CA ILE A 290 -4.29 21.71 1.85
C ILE A 290 -5.34 21.16 2.83
N MET A 291 -5.84 22.01 3.71
CA MET A 291 -6.94 21.61 4.60
C MET A 291 -8.27 21.54 3.83
N PRO A 292 -9.16 20.59 4.19
CA PRO A 292 -10.44 20.39 3.47
C PRO A 292 -11.28 21.64 3.34
N ASP A 293 -11.42 22.43 4.38
CA ASP A 293 -12.20 23.67 4.37
C ASP A 293 -11.59 24.72 3.41
N GLU A 294 -10.26 24.80 3.36
CA GLU A 294 -9.55 25.68 2.46
C GLU A 294 -9.70 25.24 0.99
N ALA A 295 -9.63 23.93 0.72
CA ALA A 295 -9.86 23.38 -0.61
C ALA A 295 -11.31 23.64 -1.08
N LYS A 296 -12.31 23.43 -0.23
CA LYS A 296 -13.72 23.75 -0.51
C LYS A 296 -13.90 25.25 -0.80
N ALA A 297 -13.25 26.14 -0.04
CA ALA A 297 -13.23 27.58 -0.29
C ALA A 297 -12.56 27.95 -1.62
N GLY A 298 -11.67 27.10 -2.13
CA GLY A 298 -11.06 27.18 -3.47
C GLY A 298 -11.93 26.66 -4.60
N GLY A 299 -13.13 26.10 -4.32
CA GLY A 299 -14.04 25.57 -5.33
C GLY A 299 -13.87 24.07 -5.63
N VAL A 300 -13.10 23.34 -4.85
CA VAL A 300 -12.94 21.89 -4.98
C VAL A 300 -14.25 21.17 -4.67
N ARG A 301 -14.65 20.24 -5.55
CA ARG A 301 -15.91 19.48 -5.40
C ARG A 301 -15.73 18.26 -4.51
N VAL A 302 -14.68 17.47 -4.73
CA VAL A 302 -14.41 16.24 -3.98
C VAL A 302 -13.05 16.37 -3.33
N ILE A 303 -12.98 16.16 -2.03
CA ILE A 303 -11.70 16.14 -1.30
C ILE A 303 -11.54 14.84 -0.51
N ALA A 304 -10.33 14.29 -0.52
CA ALA A 304 -9.91 13.16 0.31
C ALA A 304 -8.57 13.45 0.99
N THR A 305 -8.34 12.82 2.13
CA THR A 305 -7.09 12.92 2.88
C THR A 305 -6.68 11.57 3.45
N GLY A 306 -5.45 11.47 3.98
CA GLY A 306 -5.01 10.30 4.76
C GLY A 306 -5.55 10.28 6.20
N ARG A 307 -6.22 11.35 6.66
CA ARG A 307 -6.65 11.53 8.05
C ARG A 307 -8.03 10.94 8.30
N SER A 308 -8.19 10.32 9.48
CA SER A 308 -9.44 9.69 9.92
C SER A 308 -10.48 10.66 10.47
N ASP A 309 -10.11 11.91 10.69
CA ASP A 309 -11.00 12.95 11.24
C ASP A 309 -11.74 13.75 10.13
N PHE A 310 -11.54 13.39 8.86
CA PHE A 310 -12.24 13.97 7.72
C PHE A 310 -12.96 12.89 6.90
N PRO A 311 -14.00 13.25 6.12
CA PRO A 311 -14.59 12.36 5.12
C PRO A 311 -13.57 11.86 4.10
N ASN A 312 -13.87 10.75 3.44
CA ASN A 312 -13.03 10.17 2.39
C ASN A 312 -11.60 9.87 2.86
N GLN A 313 -11.45 9.21 4.01
CA GLN A 313 -10.12 8.76 4.45
C GLN A 313 -9.56 7.72 3.49
N VAL A 314 -8.46 8.04 2.83
CA VAL A 314 -7.70 7.11 1.99
C VAL A 314 -6.62 6.45 2.85
N ASN A 315 -6.78 5.15 3.11
CA ASN A 315 -5.91 4.40 4.01
C ASN A 315 -5.60 3.00 3.44
N ASN A 316 -4.33 2.61 3.47
CA ASN A 316 -3.84 1.33 2.94
C ASN A 316 -4.48 0.10 3.60
N VAL A 317 -5.03 0.24 4.81
CA VAL A 317 -5.75 -0.83 5.51
C VAL A 317 -6.92 -1.40 4.70
N LEU A 318 -7.49 -0.63 3.78
CA LEU A 318 -8.51 -1.09 2.86
C LEU A 318 -7.97 -2.08 1.81
N CYS A 319 -6.66 -2.10 1.59
CA CYS A 319 -6.02 -2.89 0.55
C CYS A 319 -5.31 -4.13 1.09
N PHE A 320 -4.20 -3.94 1.84
CA PHE A 320 -3.21 -4.99 2.07
C PHE A 320 -3.74 -6.24 2.79
N PRO A 321 -4.67 -6.18 3.76
CA PRO A 321 -5.16 -7.39 4.41
C PRO A 321 -5.89 -8.32 3.44
N GLY A 322 -6.80 -7.75 2.64
CA GLY A 322 -7.55 -8.48 1.61
C GLY A 322 -6.67 -8.95 0.45
N LEU A 323 -5.72 -8.11 0.02
CA LEU A 323 -4.78 -8.39 -1.05
C LEU A 323 -3.95 -9.65 -0.74
N PHE A 324 -3.29 -9.69 0.42
CA PHE A 324 -2.52 -10.85 0.85
C PHE A 324 -3.41 -12.06 1.12
N LYS A 325 -4.59 -11.89 1.73
CA LYS A 325 -5.55 -12.99 1.89
C LYS A 325 -5.88 -13.64 0.55
N GLY A 326 -6.19 -12.84 -0.47
CA GLY A 326 -6.48 -13.33 -1.82
C GLY A 326 -5.29 -14.03 -2.46
N ALA A 327 -4.10 -13.40 -2.42
CA ALA A 327 -2.89 -13.97 -2.99
C ALA A 327 -2.49 -15.30 -2.33
N LEU A 328 -2.54 -15.37 -0.99
CA LEU A 328 -2.20 -16.58 -0.23
C LEU A 328 -3.22 -17.71 -0.48
N SER A 329 -4.51 -17.40 -0.62
CA SER A 329 -5.58 -18.39 -0.81
C SER A 329 -5.41 -19.25 -2.07
N VAL A 330 -4.79 -18.69 -3.10
CA VAL A 330 -4.48 -19.36 -4.37
C VAL A 330 -2.98 -19.63 -4.55
N ARG A 331 -2.20 -19.45 -3.50
CA ARG A 331 -0.74 -19.60 -3.51
C ARG A 331 -0.10 -18.86 -4.68
N ALA A 332 -0.51 -17.60 -4.88
CA ALA A 332 0.06 -16.77 -5.93
C ALA A 332 1.58 -16.62 -5.76
N ARG A 333 2.31 -16.61 -6.88
CA ARG A 333 3.77 -16.40 -6.88
C ARG A 333 4.17 -14.96 -6.76
N ASP A 334 3.30 -14.05 -7.23
CA ASP A 334 3.49 -12.60 -7.22
C ASP A 334 2.15 -11.87 -7.00
N ILE A 335 2.22 -10.57 -6.88
CA ILE A 335 1.06 -9.66 -6.90
C ILE A 335 1.24 -8.71 -8.07
N ASN A 336 0.76 -9.12 -9.25
CA ASN A 336 0.95 -8.36 -10.50
C ASN A 336 -0.03 -7.18 -10.64
N ASP A 337 0.17 -6.35 -11.66
CA ASP A 337 -0.60 -5.12 -11.87
C ASP A 337 -2.10 -5.37 -12.09
N GLN A 338 -2.49 -6.51 -12.68
CA GLN A 338 -3.89 -6.87 -12.85
C GLN A 338 -4.55 -7.21 -11.50
N MET A 339 -3.84 -7.88 -10.61
CA MET A 339 -4.30 -8.16 -9.25
C MET A 339 -4.44 -6.86 -8.44
N LYS A 340 -3.49 -5.93 -8.58
CA LYS A 340 -3.53 -4.60 -7.96
C LYS A 340 -4.74 -3.79 -8.46
N LEU A 341 -4.98 -3.80 -9.78
CA LEU A 341 -6.12 -3.11 -10.39
C LEU A 341 -7.46 -3.74 -9.96
N ALA A 342 -7.53 -5.07 -9.91
CA ALA A 342 -8.72 -5.77 -9.42
C ALA A 342 -9.04 -5.40 -7.96
N ALA A 343 -8.02 -5.25 -7.11
CA ALA A 343 -8.19 -4.77 -5.74
C ALA A 343 -8.78 -3.35 -5.68
N ALA A 344 -8.29 -2.44 -6.54
CA ALA A 344 -8.81 -1.07 -6.60
C ALA A 344 -10.29 -1.02 -7.00
N TYR A 345 -10.68 -1.77 -8.03
CA TYR A 345 -12.10 -1.88 -8.43
C TYR A 345 -12.94 -2.54 -7.34
N ALA A 346 -12.45 -3.60 -6.69
CA ALA A 346 -13.17 -4.27 -5.62
C ALA A 346 -13.47 -3.33 -4.44
N ILE A 347 -12.55 -2.43 -4.10
CA ILE A 347 -12.77 -1.40 -3.07
C ILE A 347 -13.78 -0.36 -3.57
N ALA A 348 -13.62 0.14 -4.79
CA ALA A 348 -14.49 1.18 -5.36
C ALA A 348 -15.95 0.72 -5.49
N ASP A 349 -16.16 -0.50 -5.98
CA ASP A 349 -17.47 -1.04 -6.30
C ASP A 349 -18.27 -1.50 -5.06
N LEU A 350 -17.69 -1.41 -3.85
CA LEU A 350 -18.44 -1.58 -2.60
C LEU A 350 -19.42 -0.43 -2.33
N ILE A 351 -19.14 0.74 -2.90
CA ILE A 351 -20.03 1.89 -2.77
C ILE A 351 -20.99 1.91 -3.98
N THR A 352 -22.26 1.73 -3.69
CA THR A 352 -23.31 1.74 -4.71
C THR A 352 -23.56 3.16 -5.25
N ASP A 353 -24.24 3.27 -6.40
CA ASP A 353 -24.56 4.57 -6.99
C ASP A 353 -25.40 5.45 -6.07
N ASP A 354 -26.30 4.84 -5.27
CA ASP A 354 -27.17 5.54 -4.32
C ASP A 354 -26.42 6.04 -3.08
N GLU A 355 -25.34 5.41 -2.69
CA GLU A 355 -24.51 5.77 -1.53
C GLU A 355 -23.46 6.81 -1.89
N ARG A 356 -23.02 6.83 -3.16
CA ARG A 356 -21.89 7.64 -3.61
C ARG A 356 -22.21 9.13 -3.57
N SER A 357 -21.30 9.87 -2.94
CA SER A 357 -21.38 11.33 -2.82
C SER A 357 -19.99 11.96 -2.79
N ASP A 358 -19.90 13.28 -2.80
CA ASP A 358 -18.65 14.01 -2.64
C ASP A 358 -17.97 13.80 -1.27
N GLU A 359 -18.70 13.33 -0.28
CA GLU A 359 -18.18 12.98 1.05
C GLU A 359 -18.11 11.45 1.31
N TYR A 360 -18.48 10.61 0.31
CA TYR A 360 -18.40 9.14 0.42
C TYR A 360 -18.01 8.51 -0.92
N ILE A 361 -16.68 8.52 -1.20
CA ILE A 361 -16.07 7.94 -2.41
C ILE A 361 -15.25 6.68 -2.14
N ILE A 362 -15.00 6.36 -0.87
CA ILE A 362 -14.23 5.20 -0.44
C ILE A 362 -14.84 4.63 0.84
N PRO A 363 -14.92 3.30 1.01
CA PRO A 363 -15.50 2.72 2.21
C PRO A 363 -14.64 3.03 3.45
N GLY A 364 -15.27 3.01 4.62
CA GLY A 364 -14.56 3.19 5.88
C GLY A 364 -13.66 1.99 6.22
N ALA A 365 -12.60 2.24 6.98
CA ALA A 365 -11.62 1.21 7.37
C ALA A 365 -12.22 0.00 8.12
N PHE A 366 -13.36 0.19 8.77
CA PHE A 366 -14.05 -0.86 9.52
C PHE A 366 -15.21 -1.53 8.76
N ASP A 367 -15.36 -1.26 7.46
CA ASP A 367 -16.36 -1.95 6.65
C ASP A 367 -15.96 -3.43 6.48
N PRO A 368 -16.73 -4.38 7.03
CA PRO A 368 -16.36 -5.80 7.04
C PRO A 368 -16.34 -6.44 5.64
N ARG A 369 -16.94 -5.78 4.64
CA ARG A 369 -17.01 -6.27 3.26
C ARG A 369 -15.67 -6.12 2.53
N VAL A 370 -14.84 -5.14 2.93
CA VAL A 370 -13.65 -4.73 2.17
C VAL A 370 -12.67 -5.87 1.97
N ALA A 371 -12.21 -6.49 3.05
CA ALA A 371 -11.15 -7.51 2.96
C ALA A 371 -11.59 -8.74 2.15
N GLU A 372 -12.85 -9.15 2.29
CA GLU A 372 -13.40 -10.29 1.53
C GLU A 372 -13.56 -9.98 0.04
N SER A 373 -14.07 -8.78 -0.29
CA SER A 373 -14.22 -8.32 -1.67
C SER A 373 -12.87 -8.21 -2.38
N VAL A 374 -11.90 -7.59 -1.72
CA VAL A 374 -10.53 -7.48 -2.25
C VAL A 374 -9.91 -8.86 -2.42
N ALA A 375 -10.02 -9.75 -1.42
CA ALA A 375 -9.45 -11.10 -1.50
C ALA A 375 -10.03 -11.91 -2.66
N ALA A 376 -11.34 -11.87 -2.84
CA ALA A 376 -12.01 -12.57 -3.95
C ALA A 376 -11.55 -12.05 -5.33
N ALA A 377 -11.48 -10.71 -5.49
CA ALA A 377 -11.05 -10.10 -6.74
C ALA A 377 -9.57 -10.40 -7.07
N VAL A 378 -8.71 -10.32 -6.06
CA VAL A 378 -7.27 -10.62 -6.19
C VAL A 378 -7.04 -12.09 -6.54
N ALA A 379 -7.71 -13.02 -5.84
CA ALA A 379 -7.61 -14.46 -6.14
C ALA A 379 -8.07 -14.77 -7.58
N LYS A 380 -9.19 -14.17 -8.01
CA LYS A 380 -9.69 -14.31 -9.38
C LYS A 380 -8.67 -13.81 -10.39
N ALA A 381 -8.14 -12.59 -10.20
CA ALA A 381 -7.15 -12.01 -11.10
C ALA A 381 -5.83 -12.82 -11.13
N ALA A 382 -5.43 -13.39 -9.99
CA ALA A 382 -4.27 -14.29 -9.93
C ALA A 382 -4.47 -15.54 -10.79
N CYS A 383 -5.66 -16.14 -10.76
CA CYS A 383 -6.00 -17.28 -11.64
C CYS A 383 -6.00 -16.88 -13.11
N GLU A 384 -6.63 -15.75 -13.45
CA GLU A 384 -6.76 -15.27 -14.84
C GLU A 384 -5.40 -14.90 -15.46
N THR A 385 -4.46 -14.42 -14.66
CA THR A 385 -3.12 -14.02 -15.12
C THR A 385 -2.07 -15.12 -14.98
N GLY A 386 -2.43 -16.29 -14.46
CA GLY A 386 -1.51 -17.41 -14.26
C GLY A 386 -0.52 -17.22 -13.11
N ALA A 387 -0.78 -16.29 -12.20
CA ALA A 387 0.01 -16.10 -10.99
C ALA A 387 -0.33 -17.15 -9.92
N ALA A 388 -1.57 -17.66 -9.92
CA ALA A 388 -2.04 -18.70 -9.01
C ALA A 388 -1.39 -20.06 -9.26
N ARG A 389 -1.26 -20.86 -8.17
CA ARG A 389 -0.73 -22.25 -8.21
C ARG A 389 -1.74 -23.29 -7.73
N LEU A 390 -2.90 -22.86 -7.27
CA LEU A 390 -4.02 -23.72 -6.88
C LEU A 390 -5.19 -23.50 -7.82
#